data_730798c3dced9f15401e6dfea55f6043
#
_entry.id   730798c3dced9f15401e6dfea55f6043
#
_cell.length_a   1.000
_cell.length_b   1.000
_cell.length_c   1.000
_cell.angle_alpha   90.00
_cell.angle_beta   90.00
_cell.angle_gamma   90.00
#
_symmetry.space_group_name_H-M   'P 1'
#
loop_
_entity.id
_entity.type
_entity.pdbx_description
1 polymer ?
#
loop_
_entity_poly.entity_id
_entity_poly.type
_entity_poly.pdbx_seq_one_letter_code
_entity_poly.pdbx_strand_id
1 'polypeptide(L)'
;MAYKVQRSILPLLPKGSSDITILHFSDLHLRPGQKRKIADVKSFINLKPDLVISTGDFLAHKDSVGLVINALDELLDLPGFFVFGSNDYYGPKFKNPFSYLKKDHGERKLGNKLPWQSLQKKLIKRGWKDLTHNKVKIKVNGVTVEARGTDDAHLELDDYPLVAGAVSKSADISIGVTHAPYERVLAAMASDDLDLIFAGHTHGGQVRLPWLGGSRSLTTNCDLENWRSRGVTRVNTEPWLNISAGIGMSPFAPVRFACPPEVSLITLTA
;
A
#
# COMPACT_ATOMS: atom_id res chain seq x y z
N MET A 1 -6.13 -7.30 -17.12
CA MET A 1 -4.97 -6.39 -17.30
C MET A 1 -3.73 -7.19 -16.98
N ALA A 2 -2.68 -7.12 -17.78
CA ALA A 2 -1.42 -7.67 -17.34
C ALA A 2 -0.80 -6.68 -16.33
N TYR A 3 -0.48 -7.10 -15.14
CA TYR A 3 0.27 -6.31 -14.17
C TYR A 3 1.77 -6.59 -14.31
N LYS A 4 2.60 -5.63 -13.86
CA LYS A 4 4.04 -5.84 -13.74
C LYS A 4 4.38 -6.28 -12.31
N VAL A 5 5.39 -7.14 -12.19
CA VAL A 5 6.01 -7.48 -10.91
C VAL A 5 7.32 -6.71 -10.80
N GLN A 6 7.38 -5.76 -9.89
CA GLN A 6 8.61 -5.05 -9.54
C GLN A 6 9.35 -5.85 -8.47
N ARG A 7 10.57 -6.27 -8.79
CA ARG A 7 11.39 -7.07 -7.87
C ARG A 7 12.52 -6.22 -7.30
N SER A 8 12.72 -6.31 -6.00
CA SER A 8 13.82 -5.63 -5.29
C SER A 8 14.39 -6.55 -4.22
N ILE A 9 15.68 -6.45 -3.96
CA ILE A 9 16.38 -7.16 -2.88
C ILE A 9 16.94 -6.09 -1.95
N LEU A 10 16.65 -6.19 -0.66
CA LEU A 10 17.09 -5.25 0.35
C LEU A 10 17.84 -6.02 1.47
N PRO A 11 19.14 -5.74 1.70
CA PRO A 11 19.91 -6.37 2.76
C PRO A 11 19.60 -5.69 4.10
N LEU A 12 18.47 -6.06 4.72
CA LEU A 12 17.95 -5.46 5.94
C LEU A 12 17.83 -6.44 7.11
N LEU A 13 18.12 -7.72 6.88
CA LEU A 13 18.02 -8.72 7.94
C LEU A 13 19.37 -8.93 8.65
N PRO A 14 19.36 -9.33 9.93
CA PRO A 14 20.56 -9.74 10.64
C PRO A 14 21.28 -10.90 9.94
N LYS A 15 22.60 -10.96 10.06
CA LYS A 15 23.40 -12.07 9.50
C LYS A 15 22.90 -13.43 9.99
N GLY A 16 22.71 -14.35 9.04
CA GLY A 16 22.24 -15.71 9.32
C GLY A 16 20.72 -15.86 9.36
N SER A 17 19.96 -14.79 9.16
CA SER A 17 18.51 -14.88 8.97
C SER A 17 18.16 -15.55 7.65
N SER A 18 17.02 -16.26 7.64
CA SER A 18 16.40 -16.70 6.39
C SER A 18 15.81 -15.52 5.63
N ASP A 19 15.86 -15.55 4.32
CA ASP A 19 15.22 -14.55 3.48
C ASP A 19 13.71 -14.53 3.69
N ILE A 20 13.13 -13.33 3.53
CA ILE A 20 11.68 -13.12 3.53
C ILE A 20 11.28 -12.43 2.24
N THR A 21 10.34 -13.04 1.51
CA THR A 21 9.75 -12.45 0.32
C THR A 21 8.42 -11.80 0.66
N ILE A 22 8.33 -10.48 0.55
CA ILE A 22 7.14 -9.68 0.83
C ILE A 22 6.45 -9.35 -0.49
N LEU A 23 5.17 -9.71 -0.61
CA LEU A 23 4.29 -9.20 -1.65
C LEU A 23 3.62 -7.94 -1.16
N HIS A 24 3.85 -6.82 -1.82
CA HIS A 24 3.13 -5.58 -1.56
C HIS A 24 2.24 -5.23 -2.75
N PHE A 25 0.97 -5.01 -2.47
CA PHE A 25 0.00 -4.49 -3.42
C PHE A 25 -0.89 -3.42 -2.78
N SER A 26 -1.52 -2.60 -3.60
CA SER A 26 -2.39 -1.51 -3.17
C SER A 26 -3.45 -1.21 -4.22
N ASP A 27 -4.44 -0.41 -3.84
CA ASP A 27 -5.37 0.25 -4.76
C ASP A 27 -6.06 -0.73 -5.72
N LEU A 28 -6.68 -1.77 -5.19
CA LEU A 28 -7.42 -2.73 -5.99
C LEU A 28 -8.64 -2.10 -6.66
N HIS A 29 -9.33 -1.18 -5.95
CA HIS A 29 -10.56 -0.54 -6.41
C HIS A 29 -11.52 -1.55 -7.06
N LEU A 30 -11.79 -2.65 -6.36
CA LEU A 30 -12.65 -3.70 -6.88
C LEU A 30 -14.10 -3.26 -6.92
N ARG A 31 -14.77 -3.65 -8.01
CA ARG A 31 -16.20 -3.45 -8.22
C ARG A 31 -16.79 -4.64 -8.99
N PRO A 32 -18.12 -4.84 -8.96
CA PRO A 32 -18.77 -5.88 -9.74
C PRO A 32 -18.37 -5.87 -11.22
N GLY A 33 -18.29 -7.05 -11.82
CA GLY A 33 -17.94 -7.24 -13.24
C GLY A 33 -16.44 -7.34 -13.55
N GLN A 34 -15.53 -7.08 -12.61
CA GLN A 34 -14.08 -7.09 -12.88
C GLN A 34 -13.44 -8.48 -12.74
N LYS A 35 -14.02 -9.50 -13.42
CA LYS A 35 -13.56 -10.90 -13.34
C LYS A 35 -12.06 -11.06 -13.62
N ARG A 36 -11.54 -10.35 -14.64
CA ARG A 36 -10.12 -10.43 -15.02
C ARG A 36 -9.21 -9.89 -13.90
N LYS A 37 -9.55 -8.77 -13.26
CA LYS A 37 -8.78 -8.23 -12.14
C LYS A 37 -8.77 -9.19 -10.95
N ILE A 38 -9.90 -9.83 -10.66
CA ILE A 38 -10.00 -10.85 -9.61
C ILE A 38 -9.05 -12.02 -9.93
N ALA A 39 -9.04 -12.50 -11.17
CA ALA A 39 -8.13 -13.57 -11.59
C ALA A 39 -6.66 -13.14 -11.51
N ASP A 40 -6.35 -11.89 -11.90
CA ASP A 40 -4.99 -11.33 -11.78
C ASP A 40 -4.54 -11.32 -10.30
N VAL A 41 -5.40 -10.87 -9.35
CA VAL A 41 -5.08 -10.84 -7.92
C VAL A 41 -4.92 -12.25 -7.35
N LYS A 42 -5.79 -13.20 -7.71
CA LYS A 42 -5.62 -14.62 -7.32
C LYS A 42 -4.27 -15.19 -7.75
N SER A 43 -3.78 -14.80 -8.94
CA SER A 43 -2.50 -15.29 -9.44
C SER A 43 -1.29 -14.82 -8.63
N PHE A 44 -1.42 -13.86 -7.71
CA PHE A 44 -0.31 -13.37 -6.89
C PHE A 44 0.28 -14.44 -5.98
N ILE A 45 -0.49 -15.45 -5.58
CA ILE A 45 0.00 -16.59 -4.80
C ILE A 45 1.16 -17.31 -5.52
N ASN A 46 1.14 -17.33 -6.86
CA ASN A 46 2.20 -17.95 -7.68
C ASN A 46 3.56 -17.23 -7.57
N LEU A 47 3.58 -16.02 -6.99
CA LEU A 47 4.83 -15.29 -6.68
C LEU A 47 5.51 -15.83 -5.42
N LYS A 48 4.84 -16.76 -4.68
CA LYS A 48 5.33 -17.44 -3.49
C LYS A 48 5.83 -16.48 -2.40
N PRO A 49 5.00 -15.51 -1.97
CA PRO A 49 5.39 -14.64 -0.87
C PRO A 49 5.34 -15.36 0.47
N ASP A 50 6.18 -14.93 1.42
CA ASP A 50 6.15 -15.36 2.81
C ASP A 50 5.29 -14.44 3.67
N LEU A 51 5.14 -13.18 3.25
CA LEU A 51 4.38 -12.13 3.92
C LEU A 51 3.65 -11.29 2.88
N VAL A 52 2.42 -10.90 3.18
CA VAL A 52 1.61 -10.04 2.31
C VAL A 52 1.35 -8.71 3.00
N ILE A 53 1.54 -7.60 2.27
CA ILE A 53 1.22 -6.25 2.76
C ILE A 53 0.26 -5.61 1.76
N SER A 54 -0.87 -5.12 2.26
CA SER A 54 -1.80 -4.32 1.47
C SER A 54 -1.95 -2.93 2.09
N THR A 55 -1.71 -1.91 1.29
CA THR A 55 -1.80 -0.52 1.72
C THR A 55 -3.13 0.15 1.38
N GLY A 56 -4.23 -0.64 1.27
CA GLY A 56 -5.60 -0.12 1.22
C GLY A 56 -6.16 0.14 -0.17
N ASP A 57 -7.28 0.85 -0.21
CA ASP A 57 -8.11 1.11 -1.39
C ASP A 57 -8.55 -0.17 -2.09
N PHE A 58 -9.06 -1.12 -1.29
CA PHE A 58 -9.60 -2.39 -1.78
C PHE A 58 -10.92 -2.19 -2.53
N LEU A 59 -11.78 -1.28 -2.03
CA LEU A 59 -13.16 -1.13 -2.45
C LEU A 59 -13.33 0.00 -3.48
N ALA A 60 -14.30 -0.16 -4.40
CA ALA A 60 -14.82 0.90 -5.23
C ALA A 60 -16.36 0.80 -5.40
N HIS A 61 -17.02 -0.10 -4.65
CA HIS A 61 -18.46 -0.29 -4.68
C HIS A 61 -18.95 -0.97 -3.39
N LYS A 62 -20.18 -0.70 -2.97
CA LYS A 62 -20.79 -1.29 -1.76
C LYS A 62 -20.80 -2.82 -1.75
N ASP A 63 -20.90 -3.45 -2.91
CA ASP A 63 -20.99 -4.91 -3.07
C ASP A 63 -19.61 -5.56 -3.31
N SER A 64 -18.51 -4.85 -3.05
CA SER A 64 -17.16 -5.35 -3.37
C SER A 64 -16.52 -6.20 -2.26
N VAL A 65 -17.04 -6.20 -1.04
CA VAL A 65 -16.42 -6.94 0.08
C VAL A 65 -16.23 -8.43 -0.24
N GLY A 66 -17.27 -9.09 -0.75
CA GLY A 66 -17.17 -10.51 -1.16
C GLY A 66 -16.20 -10.72 -2.32
N LEU A 67 -16.11 -9.74 -3.24
CA LEU A 67 -15.18 -9.79 -4.37
C LEU A 67 -13.73 -9.66 -3.93
N VAL A 68 -13.44 -8.78 -2.96
CA VAL A 68 -12.09 -8.62 -2.37
C VAL A 68 -11.66 -9.93 -1.70
N ILE A 69 -12.50 -10.50 -0.84
CA ILE A 69 -12.18 -11.77 -0.16
C ILE A 69 -11.96 -12.90 -1.18
N ASN A 70 -12.81 -12.99 -2.20
CA ASN A 70 -12.62 -13.97 -3.28
C ASN A 70 -11.35 -13.70 -4.11
N ALA A 71 -10.96 -12.44 -4.32
CA ALA A 71 -9.76 -12.11 -5.07
C ALA A 71 -8.48 -12.42 -4.30
N LEU A 72 -8.47 -12.19 -3.00
CA LEU A 72 -7.33 -12.47 -2.12
C LEU A 72 -7.15 -13.96 -1.84
N ASP A 73 -8.27 -14.73 -1.71
CA ASP A 73 -8.35 -16.19 -1.62
C ASP A 73 -7.21 -16.84 -0.80
N GLU A 74 -6.32 -17.58 -1.47
CA GLU A 74 -5.17 -18.26 -0.87
C GLU A 74 -4.15 -17.31 -0.22
N LEU A 75 -4.05 -16.06 -0.69
CA LEU A 75 -3.18 -15.05 -0.05
C LEU A 75 -3.57 -14.80 1.40
N LEU A 76 -4.85 -14.98 1.74
CA LEU A 76 -5.34 -14.81 3.11
C LEU A 76 -4.92 -15.95 4.06
N ASP A 77 -4.33 -17.03 3.56
CA ASP A 77 -3.78 -18.11 4.37
C ASP A 77 -2.32 -17.83 4.77
N LEU A 78 -1.70 -16.83 4.17
CA LEU A 78 -0.37 -16.36 4.52
C LEU A 78 -0.43 -15.26 5.60
N PRO A 79 0.64 -15.06 6.38
CA PRO A 79 0.76 -13.88 7.23
C PRO A 79 0.53 -12.60 6.42
N GLY A 80 -0.26 -11.67 6.95
CA GLY A 80 -0.56 -10.45 6.21
C GLY A 80 -0.83 -9.25 7.11
N PHE A 81 -0.48 -8.08 6.59
CA PHE A 81 -0.77 -6.76 7.17
C PHE A 81 -1.61 -5.94 6.21
N PHE A 82 -2.48 -5.11 6.77
CA PHE A 82 -3.23 -4.15 5.96
C PHE A 82 -3.51 -2.86 6.72
N VAL A 83 -3.72 -1.80 5.96
CA VAL A 83 -4.37 -0.55 6.38
C VAL A 83 -5.49 -0.24 5.39
N PHE A 84 -6.35 0.73 5.71
CA PHE A 84 -7.38 1.22 4.80
C PHE A 84 -6.94 2.51 4.10
N GLY A 85 -7.51 2.75 2.93
CA GLY A 85 -7.38 4.00 2.20
C GLY A 85 -8.72 4.71 2.07
N SER A 86 -8.71 5.93 1.54
CA SER A 86 -9.88 6.80 1.40
C SER A 86 -11.04 6.16 0.65
N ASN A 87 -10.75 5.32 -0.34
CA ASN A 87 -11.77 4.64 -1.14
C ASN A 87 -12.30 3.36 -0.49
N ASP A 88 -11.79 2.97 0.67
CA ASP A 88 -12.41 1.94 1.49
C ASP A 88 -13.55 2.53 2.34
N TYR A 89 -13.36 3.77 2.83
CA TYR A 89 -14.34 4.49 3.61
C TYR A 89 -15.47 5.07 2.76
N TYR A 90 -15.10 5.63 1.59
CA TYR A 90 -16.03 6.36 0.73
C TYR A 90 -15.90 5.93 -0.72
N GLY A 91 -17.04 5.65 -1.35
CA GLY A 91 -17.10 5.29 -2.76
C GLY A 91 -16.58 6.41 -3.66
N PRO A 92 -16.11 6.05 -4.85
CA PRO A 92 -15.59 7.01 -5.81
C PRO A 92 -16.67 8.01 -6.21
N LYS A 93 -16.29 9.27 -6.38
CA LYS A 93 -17.14 10.37 -6.85
C LYS A 93 -16.53 11.02 -8.08
N PHE A 94 -17.36 11.47 -8.99
CA PHE A 94 -16.88 12.19 -10.16
C PHE A 94 -16.14 13.46 -9.73
N LYS A 95 -14.88 13.54 -10.15
CA LYS A 95 -14.03 14.74 -10.01
C LYS A 95 -13.56 15.15 -11.41
N ASN A 96 -13.46 16.45 -11.64
CA ASN A 96 -12.87 16.95 -12.87
C ASN A 96 -11.42 16.42 -12.99
N PRO A 97 -11.04 15.74 -14.08
CA PRO A 97 -9.69 15.19 -14.25
C PRO A 97 -8.57 16.22 -14.05
N PHE A 98 -8.81 17.47 -14.41
CA PHE A 98 -7.83 18.56 -14.24
C PHE A 98 -7.62 18.95 -12.76
N SER A 99 -8.52 18.54 -11.85
CA SER A 99 -8.30 18.79 -10.41
C SER A 99 -7.12 18.00 -9.83
N TYR A 100 -6.74 16.88 -10.46
CA TYR A 100 -5.55 16.10 -10.06
C TYR A 100 -4.22 16.79 -10.35
N LEU A 101 -4.22 17.84 -11.17
CA LEU A 101 -3.02 18.66 -11.45
C LEU A 101 -2.79 19.78 -10.41
N LYS A 102 -3.79 20.03 -9.56
CA LYS A 102 -3.66 21.00 -8.46
C LYS A 102 -3.17 20.26 -7.22
N LYS A 103 -2.21 20.82 -6.49
CA LYS A 103 -1.88 20.39 -5.14
C LYS A 103 -3.15 20.49 -4.30
N ASP A 104 -3.52 19.37 -3.64
CA ASP A 104 -4.81 19.22 -2.96
C ASP A 104 -4.87 20.14 -1.73
N HIS A 105 -5.57 21.26 -1.87
CA HIS A 105 -5.87 22.20 -0.79
C HIS A 105 -7.34 22.57 -0.85
N GLY A 106 -8.22 21.79 -0.21
CA GLY A 106 -9.65 22.15 -0.13
C GLY A 106 -10.55 21.09 0.47
N GLU A 107 -11.79 21.47 0.79
CA GLU A 107 -12.82 20.53 1.28
C GLU A 107 -13.03 19.37 0.32
N ARG A 108 -12.86 18.16 0.83
CA ARG A 108 -13.01 16.92 0.07
C ARG A 108 -14.47 16.55 -0.06
N LYS A 109 -14.97 16.51 -1.29
CA LYS A 109 -16.31 16.00 -1.59
C LYS A 109 -16.29 14.47 -1.48
N LEU A 110 -16.67 13.94 -0.32
CA LEU A 110 -16.73 12.51 -0.06
C LEU A 110 -17.91 11.86 -0.83
N GLY A 111 -17.73 10.61 -1.24
CA GLY A 111 -18.77 9.77 -1.82
C GLY A 111 -19.65 9.10 -0.75
N ASN A 112 -20.45 8.12 -1.15
CA ASN A 112 -21.24 7.33 -0.21
C ASN A 112 -20.31 6.46 0.66
N LYS A 113 -20.66 6.26 1.93
CA LYS A 113 -19.95 5.34 2.81
C LYS A 113 -19.96 3.93 2.25
N LEU A 114 -18.83 3.25 2.34
CA LEU A 114 -18.65 1.85 1.95
C LEU A 114 -18.57 0.94 3.18
N PRO A 115 -18.84 -0.36 3.03
CA PRO A 115 -18.89 -1.30 4.15
C PRO A 115 -17.50 -1.81 4.59
N TRP A 116 -16.55 -0.90 4.83
CA TRP A 116 -15.18 -1.21 5.20
C TRP A 116 -15.06 -2.06 6.48
N GLN A 117 -15.94 -1.83 7.48
CA GLN A 117 -15.96 -2.60 8.72
C GLN A 117 -16.26 -4.09 8.44
N SER A 118 -17.10 -4.37 7.43
CA SER A 118 -17.37 -5.75 7.01
C SER A 118 -16.14 -6.38 6.37
N LEU A 119 -15.37 -5.63 5.60
CA LEU A 119 -14.10 -6.07 5.04
C LEU A 119 -13.08 -6.32 6.15
N GLN A 120 -12.89 -5.37 7.06
CA GLN A 120 -11.99 -5.46 8.22
C GLN A 120 -12.22 -6.77 9.00
N LYS A 121 -13.48 -7.03 9.40
CA LYS A 121 -13.86 -8.24 10.15
C LYS A 121 -13.48 -9.51 9.39
N LYS A 122 -13.65 -9.53 8.07
CA LYS A 122 -13.34 -10.70 7.24
C LYS A 122 -11.83 -10.91 7.07
N LEU A 123 -11.05 -9.84 6.89
CA LEU A 123 -9.58 -9.91 6.81
C LEU A 123 -8.99 -10.40 8.15
N ILE A 124 -9.42 -9.81 9.27
CA ILE A 124 -8.98 -10.22 10.61
C ILE A 124 -9.36 -11.68 10.89
N LYS A 125 -10.57 -12.11 10.52
CA LYS A 125 -11.02 -13.50 10.68
C LYS A 125 -10.13 -14.50 9.93
N ARG A 126 -9.53 -14.09 8.79
CA ARG A 126 -8.59 -14.90 8.02
C ARG A 126 -7.14 -14.79 8.52
N GLY A 127 -6.89 -14.04 9.60
CA GLY A 127 -5.60 -13.96 10.27
C GLY A 127 -4.75 -12.73 9.93
N TRP A 128 -5.15 -11.91 8.95
CA TRP A 128 -4.44 -10.67 8.65
C TRP A 128 -4.55 -9.67 9.78
N LYS A 129 -3.49 -8.90 10.01
CA LYS A 129 -3.40 -7.91 11.07
C LYS A 129 -3.73 -6.53 10.53
N ASP A 130 -4.73 -5.91 11.13
CA ASP A 130 -5.05 -4.51 10.89
C ASP A 130 -4.00 -3.63 11.57
N LEU A 131 -3.33 -2.79 10.79
CA LEU A 131 -2.36 -1.83 11.27
C LEU A 131 -2.91 -0.39 11.36
N THR A 132 -4.21 -0.21 11.19
CA THR A 132 -4.85 1.09 11.39
C THR A 132 -4.69 1.54 12.85
N HIS A 133 -3.74 2.45 13.11
CA HIS A 133 -3.31 2.86 14.46
C HIS A 133 -2.95 1.66 15.37
N ASN A 134 -2.24 0.70 14.82
CA ASN A 134 -1.88 -0.51 15.54
C ASN A 134 -0.42 -0.89 15.31
N LYS A 135 0.16 -1.59 16.30
CA LYS A 135 1.52 -2.10 16.30
C LYS A 135 1.51 -3.57 16.69
N VAL A 136 2.12 -4.40 15.88
CA VAL A 136 2.14 -5.85 16.06
C VAL A 136 3.53 -6.41 15.85
N LYS A 137 3.79 -7.59 16.43
CA LYS A 137 4.97 -8.43 16.14
C LYS A 137 4.52 -9.81 15.70
N ILE A 138 5.10 -10.31 14.63
CA ILE A 138 4.91 -11.68 14.15
C ILE A 138 6.25 -12.29 13.80
N LYS A 139 6.30 -13.64 13.71
CA LYS A 139 7.45 -14.36 13.16
C LYS A 139 7.12 -14.86 11.75
N VAL A 140 8.04 -14.63 10.81
CA VAL A 140 7.99 -15.13 9.43
C VAL A 140 9.33 -15.76 9.13
N ASN A 141 9.37 -17.04 8.78
CA ASN A 141 10.60 -17.80 8.51
C ASN A 141 11.69 -17.68 9.61
N GLY A 142 11.24 -17.57 10.88
CA GLY A 142 12.14 -17.39 12.02
C GLY A 142 12.53 -15.95 12.33
N VAL A 143 12.28 -15.00 11.42
CA VAL A 143 12.55 -13.56 11.57
C VAL A 143 11.41 -12.89 12.32
N THR A 144 11.73 -12.08 13.30
CA THR A 144 10.75 -11.28 14.06
C THR A 144 10.51 -9.96 13.37
N VAL A 145 9.34 -9.80 12.77
CA VAL A 145 8.88 -8.57 12.10
C VAL A 145 8.05 -7.76 13.06
N GLU A 146 8.47 -6.54 13.39
CA GLU A 146 7.62 -5.55 14.04
C GLU A 146 7.00 -4.66 12.95
N ALA A 147 5.69 -4.56 12.94
CA ALA A 147 4.98 -3.71 11.99
C ALA A 147 4.05 -2.75 12.72
N ARG A 148 3.97 -1.51 12.23
CA ARG A 148 3.05 -0.49 12.71
C ARG A 148 2.49 0.31 11.57
N GLY A 149 1.30 0.85 11.75
CA GLY A 149 0.67 1.65 10.72
C GLY A 149 -0.28 2.69 11.28
N THR A 150 -0.72 3.58 10.41
CA THR A 150 -1.69 4.63 10.73
C THR A 150 -2.87 4.58 9.76
N ASP A 151 -3.94 5.27 10.11
CA ASP A 151 -5.09 5.44 9.22
C ASP A 151 -4.76 6.38 8.05
N ASP A 152 -5.71 6.61 7.17
CA ASP A 152 -5.52 7.31 5.91
C ASP A 152 -5.17 8.80 6.08
N ALA A 153 -3.93 9.12 5.75
CA ALA A 153 -3.44 10.49 5.77
C ALA A 153 -4.09 11.38 4.70
N HIS A 154 -4.66 10.80 3.64
CA HIS A 154 -5.39 11.55 2.63
C HIS A 154 -6.72 12.09 3.16
N LEU A 155 -7.36 11.42 4.10
CA LEU A 155 -8.55 11.90 4.81
C LEU A 155 -8.26 12.62 6.13
N GLU A 156 -6.96 12.83 6.46
CA GLU A 156 -6.54 13.43 7.72
C GLU A 156 -7.00 12.61 8.95
N LEU A 157 -7.08 11.28 8.77
CA LEU A 157 -7.42 10.34 9.83
C LEU A 157 -6.17 9.76 10.51
N ASP A 158 -4.97 10.08 10.00
CA ASP A 158 -3.71 9.62 10.54
C ASP A 158 -3.45 10.21 11.93
N ASP A 159 -3.21 9.33 12.89
CA ASP A 159 -2.75 9.68 14.26
C ASP A 159 -1.57 8.77 14.61
N TYR A 160 -0.41 9.03 13.97
CA TYR A 160 0.78 8.22 14.15
C TYR A 160 1.31 8.19 15.60
N PRO A 161 1.18 9.26 16.42
CA PRO A 161 1.51 9.20 17.84
C PRO A 161 0.95 8.02 18.62
N LEU A 162 -0.21 7.46 18.21
CA LEU A 162 -0.81 6.27 18.86
C LEU A 162 0.08 5.02 18.75
N VAL A 163 0.96 4.95 17.78
CA VAL A 163 1.84 3.79 17.50
C VAL A 163 3.32 4.15 17.49
N ALA A 164 3.64 5.42 17.72
CA ALA A 164 5.02 5.92 17.74
C ALA A 164 5.84 5.31 18.89
N GLY A 165 7.16 5.47 18.78
CA GLY A 165 8.13 5.08 19.80
C GLY A 165 9.17 4.09 19.29
N ALA A 166 10.17 3.83 20.09
CA ALA A 166 11.31 3.00 19.72
C ALA A 166 10.91 1.61 19.21
N VAL A 167 11.64 1.13 18.22
CA VAL A 167 11.55 -0.24 17.74
C VAL A 167 11.94 -1.20 18.86
N SER A 168 11.25 -2.31 18.98
CA SER A 168 11.55 -3.34 19.97
C SER A 168 12.92 -3.95 19.71
N LYS A 169 13.74 -4.05 20.77
CA LYS A 169 15.07 -4.72 20.72
C LYS A 169 15.00 -6.19 20.25
N SER A 170 13.82 -6.82 20.32
CA SER A 170 13.60 -8.19 19.87
C SER A 170 13.08 -8.27 18.42
N ALA A 171 12.91 -7.17 17.74
CA ALA A 171 12.59 -7.16 16.31
C ALA A 171 13.87 -7.29 15.50
N ASP A 172 13.82 -8.15 14.49
CA ASP A 172 14.89 -8.30 13.51
C ASP A 172 14.73 -7.30 12.36
N ILE A 173 13.51 -6.84 12.13
CA ILE A 173 13.16 -5.78 11.18
C ILE A 173 11.91 -5.03 11.62
N SER A 174 11.86 -3.73 11.30
CA SER A 174 10.75 -2.83 11.59
C SER A 174 10.13 -2.28 10.31
N ILE A 175 8.78 -2.36 10.23
CA ILE A 175 8.02 -1.99 9.04
C ILE A 175 6.96 -0.95 9.40
N GLY A 176 6.94 0.16 8.64
CA GLY A 176 5.86 1.13 8.63
C GLY A 176 4.87 0.85 7.50
N VAL A 177 3.57 1.01 7.75
CA VAL A 177 2.53 0.84 6.73
C VAL A 177 1.55 2.02 6.79
N THR A 178 1.38 2.69 5.67
CA THR A 178 0.40 3.77 5.50
C THR A 178 -0.27 3.65 4.12
N HIS A 179 -1.50 4.16 3.98
CA HIS A 179 -2.08 4.23 2.64
C HIS A 179 -1.44 5.32 1.82
N ALA A 180 -1.54 6.57 2.25
CA ALA A 180 -1.06 7.73 1.51
C ALA A 180 0.28 8.24 2.08
N PRO A 181 1.34 8.34 1.24
CA PRO A 181 2.69 8.71 1.67
C PRO A 181 2.87 10.22 1.84
N TYR A 182 2.10 10.83 2.75
CA TYR A 182 2.30 12.24 3.11
C TYR A 182 3.60 12.40 3.89
N GLU A 183 4.35 13.46 3.60
CA GLU A 183 5.67 13.72 4.19
C GLU A 183 5.60 13.77 5.73
N ARG A 184 4.53 14.29 6.33
CA ARG A 184 4.36 14.30 7.79
C ARG A 184 4.33 12.88 8.41
N VAL A 185 3.71 11.92 7.71
CA VAL A 185 3.65 10.52 8.16
C VAL A 185 4.98 9.83 7.96
N LEU A 186 5.60 10.04 6.79
CA LEU A 186 6.92 9.47 6.49
C LEU A 186 7.99 9.98 7.45
N ALA A 187 8.00 11.29 7.76
CA ALA A 187 8.91 11.89 8.72
C ALA A 187 8.70 11.34 10.15
N ALA A 188 7.44 11.15 10.56
CA ALA A 188 7.13 10.56 11.86
C ALA A 188 7.61 9.10 11.96
N MET A 189 7.40 8.30 10.91
CA MET A 189 7.93 6.93 10.82
C MET A 189 9.46 6.88 10.78
N ALA A 190 10.09 7.84 10.10
CA ALA A 190 11.54 7.97 10.06
C ALA A 190 12.13 8.35 11.42
N SER A 191 11.44 9.17 12.23
CA SER A 191 11.90 9.54 13.56
C SER A 191 11.90 8.38 14.58
N ASP A 192 11.18 7.30 14.27
CA ASP A 192 11.16 6.06 15.04
C ASP A 192 12.21 5.03 14.55
N ASP A 193 13.08 5.41 13.61
CA ASP A 193 14.14 4.57 13.03
C ASP A 193 13.60 3.27 12.41
N LEU A 194 12.45 3.33 11.70
CA LEU A 194 11.94 2.18 10.96
C LEU A 194 12.86 1.84 9.78
N ASP A 195 12.97 0.55 9.45
CA ASP A 195 13.84 0.08 8.36
C ASP A 195 13.20 0.26 6.99
N LEU A 196 11.88 -0.01 6.87
CA LEU A 196 11.17 -0.05 5.60
C LEU A 196 9.73 0.42 5.76
N ILE A 197 9.27 1.30 4.86
CA ILE A 197 7.90 1.82 4.83
C ILE A 197 7.22 1.37 3.53
N PHE A 198 5.95 0.95 3.65
CA PHE A 198 5.07 0.61 2.53
C PHE A 198 3.94 1.62 2.40
N ALA A 199 3.69 2.08 1.16
CA ALA A 199 2.60 3.00 0.86
C ALA A 199 1.98 2.74 -0.53
N GLY A 200 0.77 3.25 -0.74
CA GLY A 200 0.01 3.18 -1.99
C GLY A 200 -0.41 4.56 -2.48
N HIS A 201 -1.72 4.72 -2.79
CA HIS A 201 -2.40 5.99 -3.07
C HIS A 201 -1.98 6.73 -4.35
N THR A 202 -0.71 6.83 -4.64
CA THR A 202 -0.18 7.65 -5.74
C THR A 202 -0.54 7.13 -7.12
N HIS A 203 -0.93 5.86 -7.23
CA HIS A 203 -1.11 5.12 -8.50
C HIS A 203 0.10 5.24 -9.45
N GLY A 204 1.31 5.43 -8.89
CA GLY A 204 2.52 5.72 -9.65
C GLY A 204 2.46 7.03 -10.42
N GLY A 205 1.53 7.92 -10.02
CA GLY A 205 1.21 9.18 -10.67
C GLY A 205 0.33 9.05 -11.92
N GLN A 206 -0.18 7.86 -12.23
CA GLN A 206 -1.05 7.50 -13.38
C GLN A 206 -0.51 7.91 -14.76
N VAL A 207 -0.06 9.16 -14.92
CA VAL A 207 0.54 9.70 -16.14
C VAL A 207 2.01 10.03 -15.89
N ARG A 208 2.90 9.38 -16.62
CA ARG A 208 4.35 9.55 -16.51
C ARG A 208 4.93 10.00 -17.84
N LEU A 209 5.92 10.88 -17.77
CA LEU A 209 6.61 11.42 -18.94
C LEU A 209 8.00 10.77 -19.05
N PRO A 210 8.18 9.74 -19.90
CA PRO A 210 9.40 8.93 -19.93
C PRO A 210 10.65 9.72 -20.43
N TRP A 211 10.43 10.84 -21.11
CA TRP A 211 11.50 11.67 -21.69
C TRP A 211 12.04 12.78 -20.76
N LEU A 212 11.41 13.00 -19.61
CA LEU A 212 11.88 14.01 -18.64
C LEU A 212 12.81 13.37 -17.59
N GLY A 213 14.07 13.09 -17.98
CA GLY A 213 15.11 12.69 -17.03
C GLY A 213 14.77 11.44 -16.18
N GLY A 214 14.19 10.39 -16.81
CA GLY A 214 13.80 9.17 -16.12
C GLY A 214 12.37 9.19 -15.58
N SER A 215 11.39 9.03 -16.43
CA SER A 215 9.97 8.74 -16.11
C SER A 215 9.44 9.38 -14.80
N ARG A 216 9.27 10.69 -14.77
CA ARG A 216 8.62 11.41 -13.67
C ARG A 216 7.10 11.39 -13.82
N SER A 217 6.37 11.27 -12.70
CA SER A 217 4.92 11.48 -12.69
C SER A 217 4.55 12.95 -12.80
N LEU A 218 3.34 13.26 -13.29
CA LEU A 218 2.83 14.63 -13.29
C LEU A 218 2.34 15.03 -11.88
N THR A 219 1.86 14.08 -11.10
CA THR A 219 1.35 14.30 -9.73
C THR A 219 1.52 13.05 -8.90
N THR A 220 1.52 13.18 -7.59
CA THR A 220 1.46 12.09 -6.60
C THR A 220 0.13 12.07 -5.85
N ASN A 221 -0.72 13.07 -6.08
CA ASN A 221 -1.97 13.28 -5.35
C ASN A 221 -1.77 13.45 -3.82
N CYS A 222 -0.56 13.81 -3.41
CA CYS A 222 -0.14 14.17 -2.06
C CYS A 222 1.00 15.18 -2.13
N ASP A 223 1.68 15.46 -1.03
CA ASP A 223 2.82 16.40 -0.96
C ASP A 223 4.17 15.78 -1.34
N LEU A 224 4.20 14.45 -1.57
CA LEU A 224 5.41 13.72 -1.95
C LEU A 224 5.98 14.19 -3.31
N GLU A 225 7.29 14.14 -3.45
CA GLU A 225 7.98 14.46 -4.69
C GLU A 225 7.62 13.51 -5.85
N ASN A 226 7.42 14.06 -7.04
CA ASN A 226 6.92 13.33 -8.21
C ASN A 226 7.80 12.15 -8.67
N TRP A 227 9.11 12.19 -8.39
CA TRP A 227 10.01 11.09 -8.75
C TRP A 227 9.87 9.88 -7.82
N ARG A 228 9.39 10.07 -6.58
CA ARG A 228 9.15 9.02 -5.57
C ARG A 228 7.80 8.31 -5.72
N SER A 229 7.03 8.63 -6.74
CA SER A 229 5.63 8.18 -6.88
C SER A 229 5.42 6.67 -6.98
N ARG A 230 6.47 5.85 -7.14
CA ARG A 230 6.40 4.38 -7.17
C ARG A 230 7.77 3.72 -6.99
N GLY A 231 7.72 2.41 -6.64
CA GLY A 231 8.91 1.57 -6.49
C GLY A 231 9.65 1.83 -5.19
N VAL A 232 10.83 1.24 -5.08
CA VAL A 232 11.68 1.35 -3.89
C VAL A 232 12.58 2.56 -4.03
N THR A 233 12.54 3.43 -3.03
CA THR A 233 13.38 4.63 -2.95
C THR A 233 13.97 4.77 -1.55
N ARG A 234 15.10 5.47 -1.44
CA ARG A 234 15.70 5.89 -0.17
C ARG A 234 16.29 7.27 -0.35
N VAL A 235 16.11 8.14 0.62
CA VAL A 235 16.71 9.47 0.65
C VAL A 235 17.65 9.53 1.84
N ASN A 236 18.94 9.73 1.56
CA ASN A 236 19.98 9.76 2.60
C ASN A 236 19.91 8.54 3.54
N THR A 237 19.76 8.79 4.84
CA THR A 237 19.65 7.80 5.91
C THR A 237 18.21 7.48 6.30
N GLU A 238 17.22 8.04 5.60
CA GLU A 238 15.81 7.72 5.85
C GLU A 238 15.51 6.22 5.66
N PRO A 239 14.40 5.72 6.21
CA PRO A 239 13.89 4.38 5.91
C PRO A 239 13.78 4.13 4.42
N TRP A 240 13.95 2.88 4.00
CA TRP A 240 13.52 2.50 2.67
C TRP A 240 12.03 2.72 2.51
N LEU A 241 11.61 3.26 1.38
CA LEU A 241 10.20 3.51 1.07
C LEU A 241 9.82 2.75 -0.19
N ASN A 242 8.85 1.85 -0.11
CA ASN A 242 8.26 1.21 -1.28
C ASN A 242 6.84 1.72 -1.51
N ILE A 243 6.62 2.35 -2.65
CA ILE A 243 5.30 2.82 -3.07
C ILE A 243 4.78 1.95 -4.21
N SER A 244 3.60 1.36 -4.01
CA SER A 244 2.90 0.61 -5.04
C SER A 244 2.26 1.56 -6.06
N ALA A 245 2.40 1.27 -7.35
CA ALA A 245 1.63 1.96 -8.37
C ALA A 245 0.17 1.46 -8.45
N GLY A 246 -0.20 0.50 -7.61
CA GLY A 246 -1.56 -0.02 -7.51
C GLY A 246 -1.99 -0.87 -8.71
N ILE A 247 -2.97 -1.73 -8.48
CA ILE A 247 -3.56 -2.63 -9.50
C ILE A 247 -4.76 -1.98 -10.18
N GLY A 248 -5.55 -1.25 -9.41
CA GLY A 248 -6.76 -0.59 -9.87
C GLY A 248 -6.58 0.87 -10.23
N MET A 249 -7.69 1.51 -10.48
CA MET A 249 -7.83 2.95 -10.71
C MET A 249 -9.23 3.36 -10.28
N SER A 250 -9.37 4.63 -9.89
CA SER A 250 -10.70 5.20 -9.73
C SER A 250 -11.50 5.06 -11.05
N PRO A 251 -12.77 4.68 -11.00
CA PRO A 251 -13.62 4.61 -12.20
C PRO A 251 -13.78 5.95 -12.91
N PHE A 252 -13.54 7.05 -12.22
CA PHE A 252 -13.65 8.42 -12.78
C PHE A 252 -12.32 8.99 -13.29
N ALA A 253 -11.21 8.28 -13.06
CA ALA A 253 -9.90 8.61 -13.61
C ALA A 253 -9.23 7.34 -14.19
N PRO A 254 -9.84 6.69 -15.22
CA PRO A 254 -9.39 5.38 -15.71
C PRO A 254 -8.23 5.47 -16.70
N VAL A 255 -7.36 6.46 -16.56
CA VAL A 255 -6.26 6.71 -17.50
C VAL A 255 -4.92 6.40 -16.84
N ARG A 256 -4.14 5.52 -17.48
CA ARG A 256 -2.71 5.30 -17.18
C ARG A 256 -1.90 5.49 -18.45
N PHE A 257 -0.85 6.29 -18.38
CA PHE A 257 0.12 6.46 -19.46
C PHE A 257 1.53 6.21 -18.93
N ALA A 258 2.28 5.31 -19.58
CA ALA A 258 3.61 4.88 -19.16
C ALA A 258 3.69 4.41 -17.68
N CYS A 259 2.54 4.01 -17.10
CA CYS A 259 2.40 3.59 -15.71
C CYS A 259 1.44 2.39 -15.62
N PRO A 260 1.87 1.18 -16.04
CA PRO A 260 1.04 0.00 -15.94
C PRO A 260 0.71 -0.34 -14.49
N PRO A 261 -0.37 -1.11 -14.24
CA PRO A 261 -0.61 -1.73 -12.93
C PRO A 261 0.59 -2.56 -12.48
N GLU A 262 0.93 -2.51 -11.18
CA GLU A 262 2.07 -3.29 -10.68
C GLU A 262 1.87 -3.75 -9.22
N VAL A 263 2.60 -4.81 -8.88
CA VAL A 263 2.84 -5.26 -7.51
C VAL A 263 4.32 -5.25 -7.24
N SER A 264 4.71 -5.03 -5.99
CA SER A 264 6.11 -5.14 -5.57
C SER A 264 6.33 -6.51 -4.91
N LEU A 265 7.43 -7.16 -5.27
CA LEU A 265 7.93 -8.35 -4.62
C LEU A 265 9.31 -8.02 -4.07
N ILE A 266 9.41 -7.84 -2.75
CA ILE A 266 10.61 -7.39 -2.07
C ILE A 266 11.17 -8.57 -1.29
N THR A 267 12.39 -8.97 -1.61
CA THR A 267 13.14 -9.97 -0.85
C THR A 267 14.04 -9.25 0.14
N LEU A 268 13.82 -9.50 1.43
CA LEU A 268 14.70 -9.06 2.50
C LEU A 268 15.75 -10.15 2.71
N THR A 269 17.02 -9.77 2.73
CA THR A 269 18.15 -10.65 2.92
C THR A 269 19.02 -10.20 4.09
N ALA A 270 19.91 -11.09 4.54
CA ALA A 270 20.92 -10.77 5.54
C ALA A 270 22.06 -9.92 4.99
#